data_0509d435f14af6d8494d2bffead55bff
#
_entry.id   0509d435f14af6d8494d2bffead55bff
#
_cell.length_a   1.000
_cell.length_b   1.000
_cell.length_c   1.000
_cell.angle_alpha   90.00
_cell.angle_beta   90.00
_cell.angle_gamma   90.00
#
_symmetry.space_group_name_H-M   'P 1'
#
loop_
_entity.id
_entity.type
_entity.pdbx_description
1 polymer ?
#
loop_
_entity_poly.entity_id
_entity_poly.type
_entity_poly.pdbx_seq_one_letter_code
_entity_poly.pdbx_strand_id
1 'polypeptide(L)'
;MSLKTACIVVLMLGWLVPPVFGADEKKTLNIVSTNYPPFYSDSYRRNGAVGYIVATAFGRRGYHVSHKFYPFTRATLLVKTGKADGIVGLWYRKEREEWAEYSQPIVPLNIVLYKRKDRDISYEQLSDLQGLRIGIGRGYANPAPFTQAKLFTEESSSDELNMKKLFLGRVDLVLIGRELARYIIRTGPDDYADAFEEVGVPLSTEVFHFGASKQIPGYQNLIREFNLGLESMRQDGTLDKVLKEYKITSNIGLTPLSVSAN
;
A
#
# COMPACT_ATOMS: atom_id res chain seq x y z
N MET A 1 78.49 -33.21 -44.07
CA MET A 1 77.01 -33.14 -44.16
C MET A 1 76.46 -32.84 -42.77
N SER A 2 76.06 -31.60 -42.51
CA SER A 2 75.65 -31.16 -41.16
C SER A 2 74.13 -30.90 -41.20
N LEU A 3 73.38 -31.67 -40.36
CA LEU A 3 71.96 -31.51 -40.20
C LEU A 3 71.70 -30.46 -39.14
N LYS A 4 71.13 -29.31 -39.51
CA LYS A 4 70.69 -28.26 -38.58
C LYS A 4 69.31 -28.57 -38.04
N THR A 5 69.24 -28.85 -36.73
CA THR A 5 68.01 -29.06 -36.01
C THR A 5 67.39 -27.70 -35.66
N ALA A 6 66.20 -27.41 -36.22
CA ALA A 6 65.45 -26.20 -35.91
C ALA A 6 64.50 -26.50 -34.72
N CYS A 7 64.73 -25.83 -33.58
CA CYS A 7 63.78 -25.82 -32.44
C CYS A 7 62.64 -24.84 -32.70
N ILE A 8 61.40 -25.38 -32.81
CA ILE A 8 60.19 -24.57 -32.86
C ILE A 8 59.75 -24.32 -31.41
N VAL A 9 59.84 -23.08 -30.95
CA VAL A 9 59.26 -22.62 -29.66
C VAL A 9 57.83 -22.24 -29.91
N VAL A 10 56.89 -23.06 -29.38
CA VAL A 10 55.45 -22.76 -29.42
C VAL A 10 55.15 -21.88 -28.19
N LEU A 11 54.95 -20.59 -28.41
CA LEU A 11 54.47 -19.63 -27.42
C LEU A 11 52.95 -19.88 -27.20
N MET A 12 52.60 -20.55 -26.10
CA MET A 12 51.23 -20.59 -25.64
C MET A 12 50.84 -19.24 -25.04
N LEU A 13 50.13 -18.39 -25.80
CA LEU A 13 49.44 -17.22 -25.26
C LEU A 13 48.24 -17.72 -24.49
N GLY A 14 48.38 -17.80 -23.16
CA GLY A 14 47.25 -17.98 -22.26
C GLY A 14 46.27 -16.81 -22.33
N TRP A 15 45.11 -17.01 -22.89
CA TRP A 15 44.00 -16.05 -22.84
C TRP A 15 43.54 -15.94 -21.40
N LEU A 16 43.94 -14.88 -20.67
CA LEU A 16 43.28 -14.47 -19.45
C LEU A 16 41.87 -13.96 -19.82
N VAL A 17 40.87 -14.83 -19.70
CA VAL A 17 39.47 -14.43 -19.73
C VAL A 17 39.19 -13.78 -18.39
N PRO A 18 38.90 -12.46 -18.32
CA PRO A 18 38.49 -11.83 -17.07
C PRO A 18 37.16 -12.51 -16.59
N PRO A 19 37.00 -12.71 -15.26
CA PRO A 19 35.76 -13.22 -14.74
C PRO A 19 34.64 -12.22 -15.13
N VAL A 20 33.69 -12.69 -15.93
CA VAL A 20 32.43 -11.97 -16.16
C VAL A 20 31.70 -12.00 -14.84
N PHE A 21 31.79 -10.91 -14.06
CA PHE A 21 30.87 -10.66 -12.96
C PHE A 21 29.47 -10.57 -13.59
N GLY A 22 28.75 -11.65 -13.56
CA GLY A 22 27.31 -11.66 -13.88
C GLY A 22 26.66 -10.60 -13.02
N ALA A 23 26.05 -9.59 -13.62
CA ALA A 23 25.17 -8.69 -12.91
C ALA A 23 24.11 -9.57 -12.24
N ASP A 24 24.06 -9.58 -10.92
CA ASP A 24 23.07 -10.33 -10.13
C ASP A 24 21.69 -9.89 -10.61
N GLU A 25 21.00 -10.76 -11.35
CA GLU A 25 19.70 -10.46 -11.93
C GLU A 25 18.72 -10.27 -10.78
N LYS A 26 18.38 -9.02 -10.49
CA LYS A 26 17.49 -8.69 -9.37
C LYS A 26 16.17 -9.44 -9.53
N LYS A 27 15.83 -10.23 -8.53
CA LYS A 27 14.56 -10.96 -8.50
C LYS A 27 13.40 -9.96 -8.55
N THR A 28 12.58 -10.05 -9.59
CA THR A 28 11.40 -9.18 -9.76
C THR A 28 10.23 -9.68 -8.92
N LEU A 29 9.64 -8.78 -8.14
CA LEU A 29 8.43 -9.01 -7.35
C LEU A 29 7.22 -8.37 -8.04
N ASN A 30 6.17 -9.15 -8.24
CA ASN A 30 4.89 -8.69 -8.76
C ASN A 30 4.00 -8.26 -7.60
N ILE A 31 3.93 -6.97 -7.35
CA ILE A 31 3.14 -6.39 -6.26
C ILE A 31 1.91 -5.69 -6.84
N VAL A 32 0.79 -5.81 -6.14
CA VAL A 32 -0.48 -5.19 -6.54
C VAL A 32 -0.99 -4.21 -5.49
N SER A 33 -1.86 -3.28 -5.91
CA SER A 33 -2.60 -2.36 -5.05
C SER A 33 -3.91 -1.97 -5.72
N THR A 34 -4.77 -1.28 -4.97
CA THR A 34 -5.77 -0.36 -5.53
C THR A 34 -5.20 1.06 -5.60
N ASN A 35 -5.82 1.98 -6.35
CA ASN A 35 -5.49 3.39 -6.24
C ASN A 35 -6.00 3.95 -4.92
N TYR A 36 -5.14 4.63 -4.17
CA TYR A 36 -5.47 5.24 -2.89
C TYR A 36 -4.66 6.55 -2.69
N PRO A 37 -4.95 7.58 -3.50
CA PRO A 37 -4.25 8.86 -3.39
C PRO A 37 -4.58 9.57 -2.05
N PRO A 38 -3.69 10.38 -1.50
CA PRO A 38 -2.37 10.75 -2.02
C PRO A 38 -1.25 9.76 -1.72
N PHE A 39 -1.53 8.62 -1.10
CA PHE A 39 -0.51 7.69 -0.63
C PHE A 39 0.12 6.87 -1.75
N TYR A 40 -0.68 6.32 -2.65
CA TYR A 40 -0.23 5.55 -3.82
C TYR A 40 -1.26 5.55 -4.95
N SER A 41 -0.77 5.63 -6.19
CA SER A 41 -1.58 5.61 -7.41
C SER A 41 -0.70 5.30 -8.63
N ASP A 42 -1.29 4.68 -9.66
CA ASP A 42 -0.64 4.46 -10.96
C ASP A 42 -0.39 5.78 -11.73
N SER A 43 -1.14 6.83 -11.43
CA SER A 43 -0.95 8.16 -12.01
C SER A 43 0.21 8.94 -11.38
N TYR A 44 0.80 8.46 -10.29
CA TYR A 44 1.85 9.17 -9.58
C TYR A 44 3.23 8.71 -9.99
N ARG A 45 4.17 9.66 -10.08
CA ARG A 45 5.58 9.34 -10.19
C ARG A 45 5.98 8.40 -9.05
N ARG A 46 6.69 7.31 -9.38
CA ARG A 46 7.13 6.28 -8.42
C ARG A 46 5.96 5.62 -7.66
N ASN A 47 4.75 5.64 -8.23
CA ASN A 47 3.53 5.11 -7.62
C ASN A 47 3.13 5.76 -6.28
N GLY A 48 3.56 7.01 -6.03
CA GLY A 48 3.29 7.75 -4.79
C GLY A 48 4.25 7.39 -3.64
N ALA A 49 4.03 8.01 -2.48
CA ALA A 49 4.91 7.85 -1.31
C ALA A 49 5.05 6.39 -0.86
N VAL A 50 3.92 5.71 -0.63
CA VAL A 50 3.94 4.33 -0.11
C VAL A 50 4.46 3.37 -1.18
N GLY A 51 4.10 3.57 -2.46
CA GLY A 51 4.66 2.79 -3.57
C GLY A 51 6.18 2.95 -3.66
N TYR A 52 6.69 4.18 -3.49
CA TYR A 52 8.12 4.47 -3.49
C TYR A 52 8.83 3.87 -2.25
N ILE A 53 8.23 3.96 -1.06
CA ILE A 53 8.76 3.33 0.15
C ILE A 53 8.93 1.82 -0.06
N VAL A 54 7.90 1.14 -0.57
CA VAL A 54 7.93 -0.31 -0.81
C VAL A 54 8.99 -0.67 -1.84
N ALA A 55 9.06 0.04 -2.97
CA ALA A 55 10.06 -0.20 -4.00
C ALA A 55 11.49 0.04 -3.49
N THR A 56 11.70 1.08 -2.65
CA THR A 56 13.00 1.39 -2.08
C THR A 56 13.43 0.37 -1.03
N ALA A 57 12.51 -0.03 -0.13
CA ALA A 57 12.79 -1.04 0.88
C ALA A 57 13.24 -2.36 0.25
N PHE A 58 12.49 -2.87 -0.73
CA PHE A 58 12.88 -4.06 -1.48
C PHE A 58 14.13 -3.86 -2.32
N GLY A 59 14.29 -2.67 -2.94
CA GLY A 59 15.48 -2.33 -3.75
C GLY A 59 16.79 -2.41 -2.95
N ARG A 60 16.78 -2.00 -1.67
CA ARG A 60 17.91 -2.14 -0.73
C ARG A 60 18.27 -3.58 -0.43
N ARG A 61 17.35 -4.50 -0.67
CA ARG A 61 17.50 -5.95 -0.45
C ARG A 61 17.71 -6.73 -1.75
N GLY A 62 18.04 -6.05 -2.86
CA GLY A 62 18.35 -6.70 -4.14
C GLY A 62 17.14 -7.11 -4.98
N TYR A 63 15.93 -6.65 -4.64
CA TYR A 63 14.74 -6.93 -5.44
C TYR A 63 14.39 -5.76 -6.37
N HIS A 64 13.70 -6.08 -7.46
CA HIS A 64 13.00 -5.13 -8.31
C HIS A 64 11.50 -5.27 -8.10
N VAL A 65 10.75 -4.16 -7.98
CA VAL A 65 9.30 -4.17 -7.76
C VAL A 65 8.58 -3.78 -9.05
N SER A 66 7.77 -4.70 -9.58
CA SER A 66 6.75 -4.42 -10.59
C SER A 66 5.42 -4.18 -9.88
N HIS A 67 4.96 -2.94 -9.83
CA HIS A 67 3.75 -2.53 -9.10
C HIS A 67 2.61 -2.29 -10.07
N LYS A 68 1.48 -3.02 -9.90
CA LYS A 68 0.29 -2.92 -10.74
C LYS A 68 -0.95 -2.59 -9.90
N PHE A 69 -1.86 -1.82 -10.48
CA PHE A 69 -3.06 -1.33 -9.81
C PHE A 69 -4.32 -1.99 -10.36
N TYR A 70 -5.21 -2.37 -9.45
CA TYR A 70 -6.49 -3.03 -9.74
C TYR A 70 -7.55 -2.58 -8.72
N PRO A 71 -8.86 -2.75 -9.00
CA PRO A 71 -9.88 -2.67 -7.95
C PRO A 71 -9.52 -3.60 -6.78
N PHE A 72 -9.74 -3.17 -5.54
CA PHE A 72 -9.24 -3.84 -4.33
C PHE A 72 -9.59 -5.33 -4.27
N THR A 73 -10.83 -5.70 -4.61
CA THR A 73 -11.27 -7.10 -4.65
C THR A 73 -10.48 -7.95 -5.64
N ARG A 74 -10.08 -7.37 -6.78
CA ARG A 74 -9.22 -8.06 -7.76
C ARG A 74 -7.78 -8.16 -7.27
N ALA A 75 -7.24 -7.08 -6.68
CA ALA A 75 -5.90 -7.11 -6.10
C ALA A 75 -5.77 -8.19 -5.02
N THR A 76 -6.73 -8.25 -4.08
CA THR A 76 -6.75 -9.29 -3.03
C THR A 76 -6.91 -10.70 -3.60
N LEU A 77 -7.71 -10.89 -4.65
CA LEU A 77 -7.86 -12.21 -5.32
C LEU A 77 -6.54 -12.67 -5.93
N LEU A 78 -5.78 -11.78 -6.58
CA LEU A 78 -4.47 -12.12 -7.16
C LEU A 78 -3.48 -12.60 -6.09
N VAL A 79 -3.49 -11.98 -4.90
CA VAL A 79 -2.63 -12.39 -3.77
C VAL A 79 -3.13 -13.69 -3.14
N LYS A 80 -4.44 -13.84 -2.92
CA LYS A 80 -5.05 -15.06 -2.39
C LYS A 80 -4.78 -16.30 -3.25
N THR A 81 -4.57 -16.10 -4.54
CA THR A 81 -4.32 -17.19 -5.50
C THR A 81 -2.84 -17.33 -5.90
N GLY A 82 -1.93 -16.59 -5.27
CA GLY A 82 -0.49 -16.62 -5.58
C GLY A 82 -0.11 -16.07 -6.96
N LYS A 83 -1.02 -15.37 -7.64
CA LYS A 83 -0.77 -14.70 -8.92
C LYS A 83 -0.08 -13.34 -8.78
N ALA A 84 0.04 -12.84 -7.56
CA ALA A 84 0.87 -11.72 -7.16
C ALA A 84 1.63 -12.10 -5.89
N ASP A 85 2.86 -11.60 -5.77
CA ASP A 85 3.72 -11.88 -4.61
C ASP A 85 3.23 -11.18 -3.35
N GLY A 86 2.52 -10.05 -3.50
CA GLY A 86 1.96 -9.33 -2.36
C GLY A 86 1.13 -8.12 -2.77
N ILE A 87 0.57 -7.46 -1.75
CA ILE A 87 -0.27 -6.27 -1.86
C ILE A 87 0.24 -5.15 -0.97
N VAL A 88 0.20 -3.93 -1.48
CA VAL A 88 0.49 -2.70 -0.71
C VAL A 88 -0.81 -2.05 -0.27
N GLY A 89 -0.81 -1.47 0.94
CA GLY A 89 -1.97 -0.75 1.46
C GLY A 89 -2.98 -1.64 2.18
N LEU A 90 -2.52 -2.81 2.66
CA LEU A 90 -3.36 -3.73 3.39
C LEU A 90 -3.46 -3.31 4.86
N TRP A 91 -4.68 -3.06 5.36
CA TRP A 91 -4.93 -2.86 6.77
C TRP A 91 -4.98 -4.20 7.49
N TYR A 92 -4.40 -4.27 8.68
CA TYR A 92 -4.41 -5.48 9.47
C TYR A 92 -5.83 -5.92 9.82
N ARG A 93 -6.12 -7.18 9.54
CA ARG A 93 -7.32 -7.90 10.00
C ARG A 93 -6.95 -9.36 10.17
N LYS A 94 -7.35 -9.94 11.29
CA LYS A 94 -6.99 -11.32 11.64
C LYS A 94 -7.45 -12.32 10.56
N GLU A 95 -8.61 -12.10 9.97
CA GLU A 95 -9.16 -12.97 8.92
C GLU A 95 -8.31 -12.96 7.63
N ARG A 96 -7.50 -11.92 7.45
CA ARG A 96 -6.57 -11.83 6.30
C ARG A 96 -5.29 -12.60 6.50
N GLU A 97 -4.97 -13.00 7.73
CA GLU A 97 -3.81 -13.85 8.03
C GLU A 97 -3.93 -15.25 7.39
N GLU A 98 -5.11 -15.69 7.02
CA GLU A 98 -5.31 -16.93 6.26
C GLU A 98 -4.58 -16.91 4.92
N TRP A 99 -4.40 -15.74 4.30
CA TRP A 99 -3.85 -15.62 2.94
C TRP A 99 -2.70 -14.62 2.80
N ALA A 100 -2.46 -13.74 3.77
CA ALA A 100 -1.38 -12.77 3.76
C ALA A 100 -0.57 -12.81 5.05
N GLU A 101 0.75 -12.66 4.91
CA GLU A 101 1.66 -12.34 6.00
C GLU A 101 1.94 -10.85 6.00
N TYR A 102 1.85 -10.19 7.15
CA TYR A 102 1.96 -8.75 7.27
C TYR A 102 3.39 -8.28 7.56
N SER A 103 3.78 -7.18 6.93
CA SER A 103 5.00 -6.45 7.27
C SER A 103 4.82 -5.62 8.54
N GLN A 104 5.92 -5.00 9.00
CA GLN A 104 5.85 -3.87 9.91
C GLN A 104 5.01 -2.73 9.30
N PRO A 105 4.44 -1.83 10.15
CA PRO A 105 3.62 -0.70 9.73
C PRO A 105 4.43 0.28 8.85
N ILE A 106 3.77 0.82 7.80
CA ILE A 106 4.39 1.77 6.87
C ILE A 106 3.93 3.20 7.18
N VAL A 107 2.63 3.49 7.04
CA VAL A 107 2.04 4.81 7.23
C VAL A 107 0.65 4.68 7.85
N PRO A 108 0.31 5.46 8.89
CA PRO A 108 -1.04 5.52 9.44
C PRO A 108 -1.94 6.45 8.62
N LEU A 109 -3.27 6.24 8.74
CA LEU A 109 -4.31 7.11 8.20
C LEU A 109 -5.55 7.07 9.10
N ASN A 110 -6.34 8.14 9.08
CA ASN A 110 -7.59 8.21 9.82
C ASN A 110 -8.78 7.85 8.95
N ILE A 111 -9.66 7.02 9.48
CA ILE A 111 -10.95 6.69 8.87
C ILE A 111 -12.04 7.55 9.49
N VAL A 112 -12.76 8.24 8.64
CA VAL A 112 -13.74 9.27 9.04
C VAL A 112 -15.03 9.10 8.26
N LEU A 113 -16.08 9.79 8.71
CA LEU A 113 -17.32 9.95 7.95
C LEU A 113 -17.37 11.34 7.30
N TYR A 114 -17.80 11.39 6.06
CA TYR A 114 -18.12 12.63 5.33
C TYR A 114 -19.61 12.70 5.03
N LYS A 115 -20.16 13.91 5.14
CA LYS A 115 -21.52 14.29 4.73
C LYS A 115 -21.50 15.44 3.73
N ARG A 116 -22.64 15.75 3.13
CA ARG A 116 -22.82 17.04 2.45
C ARG A 116 -23.00 18.14 3.50
N LYS A 117 -22.44 19.32 3.24
CA LYS A 117 -22.56 20.49 4.15
C LYS A 117 -23.99 20.97 4.33
N ASP A 118 -24.85 20.82 3.30
CA ASP A 118 -26.25 21.22 3.32
C ASP A 118 -27.17 20.23 4.09
N ARG A 119 -26.60 19.19 4.71
CA ARG A 119 -27.35 18.19 5.50
C ARG A 119 -27.04 18.35 6.97
N ASP A 120 -28.06 18.48 7.78
CA ASP A 120 -27.94 18.49 9.24
C ASP A 120 -27.85 17.05 9.75
N ILE A 121 -26.62 16.50 9.78
CA ILE A 121 -26.30 15.16 10.31
C ILE A 121 -25.19 15.32 11.34
N SER A 122 -25.46 14.90 12.56
CA SER A 122 -24.51 14.80 13.66
C SER A 122 -24.76 13.49 14.42
N TYR A 123 -23.81 13.02 15.20
CA TYR A 123 -23.98 11.83 16.04
C TYR A 123 -23.07 11.92 17.28
N GLU A 124 -23.51 11.34 18.36
CA GLU A 124 -22.71 11.09 19.57
C GLU A 124 -22.22 9.64 19.62
N GLN A 125 -23.05 8.71 19.13
CA GLN A 125 -22.75 7.29 19.01
C GLN A 125 -23.18 6.77 17.63
N LEU A 126 -22.53 5.71 17.16
CA LEU A 126 -22.79 5.18 15.82
C LEU A 126 -24.24 4.71 15.60
N SER A 127 -24.94 4.30 16.66
CA SER A 127 -26.37 3.96 16.59
C SER A 127 -27.28 5.12 16.14
N ASP A 128 -26.85 6.37 16.35
CA ASP A 128 -27.61 7.55 15.94
C ASP A 128 -27.67 7.69 14.41
N LEU A 129 -26.78 6.99 13.72
CA LEU A 129 -26.74 6.94 12.25
C LEU A 129 -27.67 5.86 11.65
N GLN A 130 -28.50 5.20 12.47
CA GLN A 130 -29.49 4.22 11.99
C GLN A 130 -30.48 4.88 10.99
N GLY A 131 -30.76 4.17 9.90
CA GLY A 131 -31.64 4.67 8.84
C GLY A 131 -30.93 5.53 7.78
N LEU A 132 -29.70 5.98 8.02
CA LEU A 132 -28.88 6.67 7.01
C LEU A 132 -28.17 5.67 6.09
N ARG A 133 -28.07 5.99 4.80
CA ARG A 133 -27.32 5.21 3.81
C ARG A 133 -25.85 5.64 3.83
N ILE A 134 -24.96 4.70 4.09
CA ILE A 134 -23.53 4.98 4.21
C ILE A 134 -22.76 4.29 3.10
N GLY A 135 -22.14 5.07 2.21
CA GLY A 135 -21.26 4.55 1.15
C GLY A 135 -19.96 4.02 1.72
N ILE A 136 -19.56 2.81 1.30
CA ILE A 136 -18.31 2.16 1.70
C ILE A 136 -17.57 1.58 0.48
N GLY A 137 -16.26 1.41 0.57
CA GLY A 137 -15.47 0.73 -0.45
C GLY A 137 -15.73 -0.79 -0.47
N ARG A 138 -15.98 -1.33 -1.65
CA ARG A 138 -16.24 -2.78 -1.81
C ARG A 138 -15.05 -3.63 -1.38
N GLY A 139 -15.30 -4.54 -0.44
CA GLY A 139 -14.29 -5.45 0.09
C GLY A 139 -13.28 -4.79 1.02
N TYR A 140 -13.43 -3.50 1.33
CA TYR A 140 -12.59 -2.85 2.33
C TYR A 140 -12.89 -3.42 3.73
N ALA A 141 -11.90 -3.34 4.60
CA ALA A 141 -12.10 -3.62 6.01
C ALA A 141 -12.60 -2.34 6.70
N ASN A 142 -13.79 -2.40 7.27
CA ASN A 142 -14.31 -1.29 8.06
C ASN A 142 -13.78 -1.33 9.50
N PRO A 143 -13.76 -0.20 10.22
CA PRO A 143 -13.46 -0.19 11.66
C PRO A 143 -14.38 -1.11 12.44
N ALA A 144 -13.85 -1.80 13.46
CA ALA A 144 -14.63 -2.76 14.24
C ALA A 144 -15.90 -2.13 14.87
N PRO A 145 -15.86 -0.92 15.47
CA PRO A 145 -17.07 -0.29 16.01
C PRO A 145 -18.12 -0.03 14.92
N PHE A 146 -17.70 0.39 13.72
CA PHE A 146 -18.61 0.62 12.59
C PHE A 146 -19.29 -0.67 12.14
N THR A 147 -18.53 -1.76 12.03
CA THR A 147 -19.10 -3.08 11.67
C THR A 147 -20.06 -3.59 12.72
N GLN A 148 -19.77 -3.40 14.02
CA GLN A 148 -20.60 -3.82 15.14
C GLN A 148 -21.93 -3.03 15.20
N ALA A 149 -21.94 -1.77 14.76
CA ALA A 149 -23.14 -0.94 14.74
C ALA A 149 -24.20 -1.39 13.72
N LYS A 150 -23.86 -2.29 12.79
CA LYS A 150 -24.77 -2.89 11.79
C LYS A 150 -25.60 -1.83 11.04
N LEU A 151 -24.95 -0.76 10.61
CA LEU A 151 -25.56 0.35 9.89
C LEU A 151 -25.91 -0.06 8.45
N PHE A 152 -26.82 0.68 7.83
CA PHE A 152 -27.18 0.46 6.43
C PHE A 152 -26.08 0.96 5.50
N THR A 153 -25.36 0.03 4.86
CA THR A 153 -24.21 0.34 4.01
C THR A 153 -24.47 0.02 2.55
N GLU A 154 -23.90 0.83 1.66
CA GLU A 154 -23.92 0.65 0.21
C GLU A 154 -22.51 0.60 -0.35
N GLU A 155 -22.12 -0.51 -0.96
CA GLU A 155 -20.79 -0.69 -1.52
C GLU A 155 -20.63 -0.03 -2.87
N SER A 156 -19.46 0.57 -3.11
CA SER A 156 -19.02 1.06 -4.42
C SER A 156 -17.67 0.50 -4.82
N SER A 157 -17.42 0.43 -6.12
CA SER A 157 -16.16 -0.08 -6.67
C SER A 157 -14.98 0.86 -6.46
N SER A 158 -15.21 2.15 -6.16
CA SER A 158 -14.18 3.13 -5.82
C SER A 158 -14.71 4.19 -4.87
N ASP A 159 -13.79 4.89 -4.20
CA ASP A 159 -14.11 5.97 -3.26
C ASP A 159 -14.58 7.23 -3.99
N GLU A 160 -14.09 7.49 -5.21
CA GLU A 160 -14.58 8.57 -6.07
C GLU A 160 -16.08 8.38 -6.40
N LEU A 161 -16.47 7.13 -6.65
CA LEU A 161 -17.89 6.82 -6.89
C LEU A 161 -18.73 7.03 -5.63
N ASN A 162 -18.22 6.70 -4.44
CA ASN A 162 -18.88 6.98 -3.17
C ASN A 162 -19.04 8.49 -2.96
N MET A 163 -18.00 9.30 -3.17
CA MET A 163 -18.07 10.75 -3.04
C MET A 163 -19.04 11.35 -4.07
N LYS A 164 -19.08 10.82 -5.29
CA LYS A 164 -20.09 11.22 -6.30
C LYS A 164 -21.51 10.88 -5.87
N LYS A 165 -21.75 9.71 -5.27
CA LYS A 165 -23.07 9.34 -4.73
C LYS A 165 -23.47 10.27 -3.58
N LEU A 166 -22.53 10.62 -2.70
CA LEU A 166 -22.75 11.58 -1.62
C LEU A 166 -23.14 12.94 -2.16
N PHE A 167 -22.40 13.44 -3.15
CA PHE A 167 -22.70 14.72 -3.81
C PHE A 167 -24.12 14.75 -4.41
N LEU A 168 -24.52 13.65 -5.04
CA LEU A 168 -25.85 13.49 -5.64
C LEU A 168 -26.97 13.15 -4.65
N GLY A 169 -26.67 13.06 -3.34
CA GLY A 169 -27.63 12.69 -2.31
C GLY A 169 -28.14 11.23 -2.39
N ARG A 170 -27.41 10.35 -3.09
CA ARG A 170 -27.75 8.93 -3.20
C ARG A 170 -27.35 8.13 -1.97
N VAL A 171 -26.34 8.60 -1.25
CA VAL A 171 -25.99 8.17 0.10
C VAL A 171 -25.94 9.40 1.00
N ASP A 172 -26.15 9.22 2.29
CA ASP A 172 -26.21 10.29 3.28
C ASP A 172 -24.84 10.57 3.90
N LEU A 173 -24.01 9.53 3.99
CA LEU A 173 -22.63 9.57 4.51
C LEU A 173 -21.70 8.71 3.63
N VAL A 174 -20.39 8.97 3.73
CA VAL A 174 -19.35 8.09 3.18
C VAL A 174 -18.30 7.81 4.26
N LEU A 175 -18.01 6.54 4.49
CA LEU A 175 -16.88 6.08 5.30
C LEU A 175 -15.64 5.99 4.42
N ILE A 176 -14.59 6.79 4.74
CA ILE A 176 -13.44 6.97 3.86
C ILE A 176 -12.19 7.37 4.65
N GLY A 177 -11.00 7.15 4.10
CA GLY A 177 -9.78 7.76 4.61
C GLY A 177 -9.80 9.28 4.45
N ARG A 178 -9.48 10.02 5.52
CA ARG A 178 -9.50 11.50 5.53
C ARG A 178 -8.69 12.11 4.40
N GLU A 179 -7.48 11.62 4.22
CA GLU A 179 -6.55 12.14 3.22
C GLU A 179 -7.04 11.86 1.79
N LEU A 180 -7.65 10.69 1.58
CA LEU A 180 -8.27 10.33 0.30
C LEU A 180 -9.49 11.21 0.01
N ALA A 181 -10.38 11.43 0.98
CA ALA A 181 -11.52 12.34 0.81
C ALA A 181 -11.06 13.75 0.42
N ARG A 182 -10.10 14.31 1.16
CA ARG A 182 -9.51 15.62 0.86
C ARG A 182 -8.88 15.68 -0.54
N TYR A 183 -8.24 14.60 -0.95
CA TYR A 183 -7.69 14.50 -2.30
C TYR A 183 -8.80 14.54 -3.35
N ILE A 184 -9.85 13.71 -3.20
CA ILE A 184 -10.99 13.65 -4.13
C ILE A 184 -11.71 15.01 -4.21
N ILE A 185 -11.92 15.67 -3.07
CA ILE A 185 -12.53 17.00 -3.00
C ILE A 185 -11.70 18.02 -3.78
N ARG A 186 -10.38 18.05 -3.57
CA ARG A 186 -9.48 19.02 -4.20
C ARG A 186 -9.28 18.81 -5.68
N THR A 187 -9.32 17.57 -6.16
CA THR A 187 -9.02 17.21 -7.56
C THR A 187 -10.26 16.87 -8.38
N GLY A 188 -11.42 16.83 -7.74
CA GLY A 188 -12.72 16.60 -8.35
C GLY A 188 -13.29 17.85 -9.04
N PRO A 189 -14.56 17.81 -9.43
CA PRO A 189 -15.27 18.98 -9.95
C PRO A 189 -15.23 20.18 -9.01
N ASP A 190 -15.26 21.41 -9.55
CA ASP A 190 -15.12 22.64 -8.77
C ASP A 190 -16.18 22.76 -7.66
N ASP A 191 -17.39 22.27 -7.89
CA ASP A 191 -18.49 22.26 -6.92
C ASP A 191 -18.27 21.28 -5.75
N TYR A 192 -17.24 20.43 -5.79
CA TYR A 192 -16.85 19.59 -4.65
C TYR A 192 -16.17 20.38 -3.53
N ALA A 193 -15.49 21.48 -3.84
CA ALA A 193 -14.68 22.21 -2.87
C ALA A 193 -15.46 22.63 -1.61
N ASP A 194 -16.73 23.00 -1.78
CA ASP A 194 -17.59 23.44 -0.69
C ASP A 194 -18.76 22.52 -0.37
N ALA A 195 -18.83 21.35 -1.03
CA ALA A 195 -19.96 20.44 -0.92
C ALA A 195 -19.94 19.55 0.32
N PHE A 196 -18.75 19.27 0.88
CA PHE A 196 -18.58 18.20 1.87
C PHE A 196 -17.94 18.69 3.15
N GLU A 197 -18.25 18.01 4.25
CA GLU A 197 -17.56 18.18 5.52
C GLU A 197 -17.45 16.86 6.28
N GLU A 198 -16.44 16.76 7.13
CA GLU A 198 -16.21 15.65 8.03
C GLU A 198 -17.18 15.72 9.21
N VAL A 199 -17.70 14.56 9.64
CA VAL A 199 -18.67 14.44 10.74
C VAL A 199 -18.04 13.68 11.90
N GLY A 200 -18.07 14.27 13.08
CA GLY A 200 -17.56 13.65 14.32
C GLY A 200 -16.04 13.57 14.36
N VAL A 201 -15.56 12.63 15.16
CA VAL A 201 -14.13 12.33 15.31
C VAL A 201 -13.76 11.12 14.44
N PRO A 202 -12.45 10.89 14.17
CA PRO A 202 -12.03 9.68 13.46
C PRO A 202 -12.55 8.41 14.14
N LEU A 203 -13.15 7.51 13.36
CA LEU A 203 -13.67 6.23 13.88
C LEU A 203 -12.54 5.24 14.19
N SER A 204 -11.43 5.34 13.47
CA SER A 204 -10.21 4.58 13.74
C SER A 204 -9.00 5.23 13.09
N THR A 205 -7.83 4.84 13.57
CA THR A 205 -6.57 5.01 12.86
C THR A 205 -6.15 3.65 12.33
N GLU A 206 -6.13 3.51 11.02
CA GLU A 206 -5.64 2.32 10.32
C GLU A 206 -4.19 2.52 9.91
N VAL A 207 -3.49 1.42 9.60
CA VAL A 207 -2.10 1.47 9.17
C VAL A 207 -1.94 0.68 7.88
N PHE A 208 -1.21 1.24 6.92
CA PHE A 208 -0.82 0.51 5.73
C PHE A 208 0.33 -0.45 6.02
N HIS A 209 0.16 -1.67 5.55
CA HIS A 209 1.17 -2.72 5.53
C HIS A 209 1.43 -3.19 4.10
N PHE A 210 2.58 -3.78 3.89
CA PHE A 210 2.78 -4.73 2.81
C PHE A 210 2.32 -6.11 3.29
N GLY A 211 1.48 -6.78 2.50
CA GLY A 211 1.04 -8.15 2.77
C GLY A 211 1.62 -9.10 1.72
N ALA A 212 2.46 -10.06 2.14
CA ALA A 212 2.97 -11.11 1.25
C ALA A 212 1.94 -12.23 1.09
N SER A 213 1.80 -12.76 -0.12
CA SER A 213 0.93 -13.92 -0.37
C SER A 213 1.47 -15.17 0.32
N LYS A 214 0.65 -15.82 1.15
CA LYS A 214 1.02 -17.13 1.75
C LYS A 214 1.02 -18.29 0.75
N GLN A 215 0.57 -18.05 -0.49
CA GLN A 215 0.60 -19.04 -1.57
C GLN A 215 1.95 -19.12 -2.28
N ILE A 216 2.86 -18.15 -2.08
CA ILE A 216 4.19 -18.18 -2.69
C ILE A 216 5.22 -18.82 -1.76
N PRO A 217 6.15 -19.63 -2.30
CA PRO A 217 7.26 -20.17 -1.50
C PRO A 217 8.13 -19.04 -0.93
N GLY A 218 8.46 -19.12 0.36
CA GLY A 218 9.36 -18.18 1.01
C GLY A 218 8.74 -16.82 1.35
N TYR A 219 7.43 -16.71 1.48
CA TYR A 219 6.74 -15.48 1.84
C TYR A 219 7.23 -14.88 3.18
N GLN A 220 7.58 -15.72 4.17
CA GLN A 220 8.16 -15.26 5.44
C GLN A 220 9.50 -14.55 5.23
N ASN A 221 10.34 -15.08 4.32
CA ASN A 221 11.57 -14.42 3.93
C ASN A 221 11.29 -13.08 3.24
N LEU A 222 10.27 -13.02 2.39
CA LEU A 222 9.88 -11.80 1.70
C LEU A 222 9.49 -10.68 2.70
N ILE A 223 8.71 -11.03 3.73
CA ILE A 223 8.36 -10.11 4.82
C ILE A 223 9.60 -9.66 5.60
N ARG A 224 10.50 -10.59 5.93
CA ARG A 224 11.75 -10.26 6.63
C ARG A 224 12.60 -9.29 5.83
N GLU A 225 12.80 -9.54 4.53
CA GLU A 225 13.58 -8.67 3.65
C GLU A 225 12.95 -7.29 3.51
N PHE A 226 11.62 -7.20 3.36
CA PHE A 226 10.91 -5.93 3.38
C PHE A 226 11.13 -5.15 4.68
N ASN A 227 10.96 -5.80 5.83
CA ASN A 227 11.11 -5.17 7.15
C ASN A 227 12.54 -4.68 7.38
N LEU A 228 13.56 -5.43 6.97
CA LEU A 228 14.97 -5.00 7.03
C LEU A 228 15.22 -3.78 6.13
N GLY A 229 14.67 -3.76 4.92
CA GLY A 229 14.77 -2.61 4.01
C GLY A 229 14.07 -1.38 4.57
N LEU A 230 12.87 -1.55 5.13
CA LEU A 230 12.10 -0.47 5.74
C LEU A 230 12.82 0.10 6.98
N GLU A 231 13.38 -0.76 7.83
CA GLU A 231 14.15 -0.36 9.00
C GLU A 231 15.41 0.42 8.59
N SER A 232 16.13 -0.03 7.57
CA SER A 232 17.26 0.70 7.01
C SER A 232 16.87 2.11 6.53
N MET A 233 15.65 2.28 5.95
CA MET A 233 15.13 3.59 5.55
C MET A 233 14.78 4.49 6.76
N ARG A 234 14.36 3.91 7.88
CA ARG A 234 14.14 4.65 9.14
C ARG A 234 15.45 5.17 9.70
N GLN A 235 16.44 4.28 9.81
CA GLN A 235 17.74 4.58 10.41
C GLN A 235 18.51 5.69 9.68
N ASP A 236 18.44 5.75 8.35
CA ASP A 236 19.16 6.79 7.57
C ASP A 236 18.29 8.01 7.24
N GLY A 237 17.06 8.07 7.76
CA GLY A 237 16.12 9.18 7.55
C GLY A 237 15.50 9.24 6.15
N THR A 238 15.70 8.22 5.31
CA THR A 238 15.08 8.17 3.97
C THR A 238 13.57 8.12 4.05
N LEU A 239 13.01 7.38 5.02
CA LEU A 239 11.55 7.29 5.22
C LEU A 239 10.95 8.67 5.48
N ASP A 240 11.52 9.44 6.41
CA ASP A 240 11.04 10.78 6.77
C ASP A 240 11.15 11.76 5.60
N LYS A 241 12.24 11.67 4.83
CA LYS A 241 12.42 12.47 3.60
C LYS A 241 11.31 12.19 2.58
N VAL A 242 10.97 10.93 2.36
CA VAL A 242 9.90 10.54 1.43
C VAL A 242 8.56 11.06 1.94
N LEU A 243 8.21 10.84 3.21
CA LEU A 243 6.95 11.31 3.77
C LEU A 243 6.83 12.84 3.68
N LYS A 244 7.90 13.57 3.97
CA LYS A 244 7.94 15.03 3.83
C LYS A 244 7.79 15.50 2.39
N GLU A 245 8.47 14.86 1.43
CA GLU A 245 8.38 15.16 -0.01
C GLU A 245 6.93 15.08 -0.50
N TYR A 246 6.21 14.05 -0.07
CA TYR A 246 4.81 13.82 -0.43
C TYR A 246 3.81 14.50 0.50
N LYS A 247 4.27 15.32 1.46
CA LYS A 247 3.42 16.05 2.44
C LYS A 247 2.49 15.13 3.26
N ILE A 248 2.96 13.93 3.55
CA ILE A 248 2.27 12.98 4.43
C ILE A 248 2.77 13.23 5.85
N THR A 249 1.90 13.70 6.71
CA THR A 249 2.22 13.95 8.12
C THR A 249 2.14 12.64 8.91
N SER A 250 3.28 12.21 9.46
CA SER A 250 3.39 11.03 10.32
C SER A 250 3.04 11.32 11.80
N ASN A 251 2.24 12.35 12.09
CA ASN A 251 1.92 12.80 13.45
C ASN A 251 1.08 11.83 14.30
N ILE A 252 1.14 10.53 13.99
CA ILE A 252 0.61 9.48 14.84
C ILE A 252 1.81 8.67 15.31
N GLY A 253 2.16 8.79 16.59
CA GLY A 253 3.24 8.02 17.20
C GLY A 253 3.04 6.53 16.93
N LEU A 254 3.82 5.99 15.98
CA LEU A 254 3.90 4.57 15.74
C LEU A 254 4.70 3.97 16.90
N THR A 255 4.02 3.62 17.98
CA THR A 255 4.60 2.71 18.96
C THR A 255 4.79 1.38 18.24
N PRO A 256 6.02 0.79 18.20
CA PRO A 256 6.21 -0.52 17.63
C PRO A 256 5.27 -1.49 18.35
N LEU A 257 4.47 -2.24 17.58
CA LEU A 257 3.76 -3.37 18.14
C LEU A 257 4.82 -4.30 18.74
N SER A 258 4.85 -4.42 20.06
CA SER A 258 5.63 -5.44 20.73
C SER A 258 5.08 -6.79 20.24
N VAL A 259 5.83 -7.43 19.36
CA VAL A 259 5.61 -8.85 19.03
C VAL A 259 5.92 -9.59 20.33
N SER A 260 4.88 -9.93 21.09
CA SER A 260 5.02 -10.90 22.16
C SER A 260 5.38 -12.24 21.50
N ALA A 261 6.66 -12.59 21.59
CA ALA A 261 7.10 -13.96 21.38
C ALA A 261 6.41 -14.83 22.44
N ASN A 262 5.51 -15.69 21.99
CA ASN A 262 5.07 -16.90 22.64
C ASN A 262 4.99 -18.00 21.57
#